data_d22872554ffd47688c7c86fb8e1add22
#
_entry.id   d22872554ffd47688c7c86fb8e1add22
#
_cell.length_a   1.000
_cell.length_b   1.000
_cell.length_c   1.000
_cell.angle_alpha   90.00
_cell.angle_beta   90.00
_cell.angle_gamma   90.00
#
_symmetry.space_group_name_H-M   'P 1'
#
loop_
_entity.id
_entity.type
_entity.pdbx_description
1 polymer ?
#
loop_
_entity_poly.entity_id
_entity_poly.type
_entity_poly.pdbx_seq_one_letter_code
_entity_poly.pdbx_strand_id
1 'polypeptide(L)'
;MSDTVATAVERAEAKPAGSTMTWVITLFGTAVGAGILFLPLSAGGFGFWPLVFATVFILPLVYFSHRTYVRIVSGAPIRDHGKDVLELATQYFGRTSGIVIAILYWLAIFPTVLIYGISITNSVDSFIVNQLGGPSINRWVLAILCVGIMTGAFAVGRKPMLWLAQVLVYPLIFALAATSIYLIPRWDFQSFLHYDNGEGDFGILKGILLILPVLVFSFSHMAALSQFALDMQPAYGEKTAKRVDRTEMLTAILLVVFTMFFVWSCVLALGADGMNEALEQNIPVLSYFANVTGTPFMAYMAPVVVMCAIISSYFGHMLGTEEGTEYLLRLAAPKLAERISHRSLLNIIYLITFVGTTLVAVYNPSIVSMISVVGGIFVAFLVYLVPVYMFKKFDAYSKFKNDPWNYFVFGMGIVIMAVTVWNMF
;
A
#
# COMPACT_ATOMS: atom_id res chain seq x y z
N MET A 1 17.43 18.17 28.51
CA MET A 1 16.04 18.57 28.88
C MET A 1 15.57 19.85 28.18
N SER A 2 16.44 20.77 27.75
CA SER A 2 16.04 22.01 27.05
C SER A 2 15.66 21.79 25.57
N ASP A 3 16.35 20.90 24.87
CA ASP A 3 16.13 20.68 23.42
C ASP A 3 14.84 19.91 23.10
N THR A 4 14.38 19.03 24.00
CA THR A 4 13.11 18.31 23.85
C THR A 4 11.88 19.19 24.10
N VAL A 5 12.01 20.22 24.93
CA VAL A 5 10.93 21.20 25.19
C VAL A 5 10.85 22.20 24.06
N ALA A 6 11.98 22.64 23.50
CA ALA A 6 12.03 23.55 22.35
C ALA A 6 11.42 22.90 21.09
N THR A 7 11.73 21.64 20.80
CA THR A 7 11.13 20.90 19.68
C THR A 7 9.63 20.63 19.85
N ALA A 8 9.13 20.46 21.07
CA ALA A 8 7.70 20.32 21.35
C ALA A 8 6.94 21.66 21.20
N VAL A 9 7.55 22.78 21.61
CA VAL A 9 6.98 24.12 21.44
C VAL A 9 6.97 24.57 19.98
N GLU A 10 8.06 24.31 19.22
CA GLU A 10 8.10 24.56 17.76
C GLU A 10 7.08 23.73 16.98
N ARG A 11 6.83 22.48 17.41
CA ARG A 11 5.76 21.66 16.81
C ARG A 11 4.36 22.15 17.16
N ALA A 12 4.16 22.76 18.34
CA ALA A 12 2.87 23.29 18.77
C ALA A 12 2.45 24.57 18.01
N GLU A 13 3.37 25.30 17.39
CA GLU A 13 3.11 26.48 16.58
C GLU A 13 2.98 26.19 15.06
N ALA A 14 3.29 24.97 14.64
CA ALA A 14 3.18 24.58 13.24
C ALA A 14 1.70 24.44 12.84
N LYS A 15 1.27 25.21 11.84
CA LYS A 15 -0.03 25.01 11.19
C LYS A 15 -0.07 23.60 10.60
N PRO A 16 -1.25 22.92 10.62
CA PRO A 16 -1.36 21.61 10.04
C PRO A 16 -0.90 21.64 8.59
N ALA A 17 -0.06 20.67 8.21
CA ALA A 17 0.48 20.56 6.86
C ALA A 17 -0.59 20.06 5.88
N GLY A 18 -1.55 20.90 5.56
CA GLY A 18 -2.56 20.64 4.55
C GLY A 18 -4.01 20.65 5.05
N SER A 19 -4.92 20.85 4.11
CA SER A 19 -6.36 20.75 4.33
C SER A 19 -6.80 19.29 4.43
N THR A 20 -8.04 19.04 4.88
CA THR A 20 -8.67 17.71 4.83
C THR A 20 -8.56 17.09 3.44
N MET A 21 -8.83 17.87 2.37
CA MET A 21 -8.78 17.37 1.00
C MET A 21 -7.34 17.02 0.59
N THR A 22 -6.36 17.81 1.00
CA THR A 22 -4.93 17.49 0.74
C THR A 22 -4.60 16.11 1.31
N TRP A 23 -5.02 15.82 2.54
CA TRP A 23 -4.78 14.51 3.15
C TRP A 23 -5.59 13.40 2.50
N VAL A 24 -6.83 13.62 2.10
CA VAL A 24 -7.62 12.64 1.33
C VAL A 24 -6.88 12.24 0.05
N ILE A 25 -6.36 13.21 -0.72
CA ILE A 25 -5.61 12.94 -1.95
C ILE A 25 -4.26 12.27 -1.66
N THR A 26 -3.57 12.67 -0.60
CA THR A 26 -2.28 12.06 -0.21
C THR A 26 -2.47 10.59 0.20
N LEU A 27 -3.46 10.29 1.03
CA LEU A 27 -3.78 8.92 1.47
C LEU A 27 -4.26 8.06 0.29
N PHE A 28 -5.10 8.63 -0.59
CA PHE A 28 -5.48 7.99 -1.85
C PHE A 28 -4.25 7.62 -2.68
N GLY A 29 -3.35 8.58 -2.93
CA GLY A 29 -2.13 8.34 -3.70
C GLY A 29 -1.17 7.33 -3.04
N THR A 30 -1.17 7.25 -1.70
CA THR A 30 -0.39 6.25 -0.98
C THR A 30 -0.91 4.82 -1.23
N ALA A 31 -2.23 4.64 -1.32
CA ALA A 31 -2.84 3.35 -1.60
C ALA A 31 -2.71 2.96 -3.09
N VAL A 32 -2.80 3.93 -4.01
CA VAL A 32 -2.80 3.65 -5.45
C VAL A 32 -1.38 3.36 -5.95
N GLY A 33 -1.04 2.09 -6.01
CA GLY A 33 0.26 1.58 -6.47
C GLY A 33 0.13 0.24 -7.17
N ALA A 34 1.16 -0.61 -7.08
CA ALA A 34 1.15 -1.94 -7.70
C ALA A 34 -0.07 -2.77 -7.25
N GLY A 35 -0.48 -2.68 -5.97
CA GLY A 35 -1.64 -3.41 -5.47
C GLY A 35 -2.89 -3.22 -6.34
N ILE A 36 -3.24 -1.99 -6.66
CA ILE A 36 -4.42 -1.67 -7.49
C ILE A 36 -4.23 -2.14 -8.94
N LEU A 37 -3.02 -2.09 -9.46
CA LEU A 37 -2.73 -2.53 -10.83
C LEU A 37 -2.75 -4.07 -10.99
N PHE A 38 -2.56 -4.82 -9.90
CA PHE A 38 -2.61 -6.28 -9.88
C PHE A 38 -3.92 -6.84 -9.30
N LEU A 39 -4.72 -6.02 -8.62
CA LEU A 39 -6.01 -6.43 -8.05
C LEU A 39 -6.99 -7.00 -9.10
N PRO A 40 -7.15 -6.40 -10.31
CA PRO A 40 -8.02 -6.98 -11.33
C PRO A 40 -7.64 -8.39 -11.73
N LEU A 41 -6.33 -8.69 -11.81
CA LEU A 41 -5.81 -10.01 -12.19
C LEU A 41 -6.21 -11.06 -11.16
N SER A 42 -6.00 -10.76 -9.87
CA SER A 42 -6.41 -11.65 -8.78
C SER A 42 -7.93 -11.80 -8.71
N ALA A 43 -8.66 -10.68 -8.79
CA ALA A 43 -10.11 -10.67 -8.66
C ALA A 43 -10.80 -11.39 -9.82
N GLY A 44 -10.31 -11.19 -11.07
CA GLY A 44 -10.85 -11.84 -12.26
C GLY A 44 -10.65 -13.35 -12.25
N GLY A 45 -9.50 -13.82 -11.74
CA GLY A 45 -9.21 -15.25 -11.62
C GLY A 45 -10.13 -16.00 -10.63
N PHE A 46 -10.71 -15.28 -9.66
CA PHE A 46 -11.65 -15.89 -8.70
C PHE A 46 -13.11 -15.87 -9.16
N GLY A 47 -13.45 -15.14 -10.22
CA GLY A 47 -14.78 -15.09 -10.81
C GLY A 47 -15.69 -13.98 -10.29
N PHE A 48 -16.91 -13.99 -10.80
CA PHE A 48 -17.89 -12.89 -10.61
C PHE A 48 -18.31 -12.70 -9.14
N TRP A 49 -18.74 -13.76 -8.46
CA TRP A 49 -19.29 -13.66 -7.11
C TRP A 49 -18.26 -13.24 -6.04
N PRO A 50 -17.01 -13.75 -6.05
CA PRO A 50 -15.95 -13.20 -5.20
C PRO A 50 -15.71 -11.71 -5.41
N LEU A 51 -15.76 -11.22 -6.64
CA LEU A 51 -15.60 -9.79 -6.94
C LEU A 51 -16.79 -8.96 -6.45
N VAL A 52 -18.03 -9.45 -6.57
CA VAL A 52 -19.23 -8.79 -5.99
C VAL A 52 -19.08 -8.70 -4.48
N PHE A 53 -18.70 -9.79 -3.83
CA PHE A 53 -18.44 -9.78 -2.38
C PHE A 53 -17.36 -8.76 -2.02
N ALA A 54 -16.21 -8.78 -2.71
CA ALA A 54 -15.15 -7.80 -2.50
C ALA A 54 -15.66 -6.37 -2.61
N THR A 55 -16.48 -6.06 -3.63
CA THR A 55 -17.02 -4.70 -3.86
C THR A 55 -17.88 -4.21 -2.69
N VAL A 56 -18.71 -5.10 -2.12
CA VAL A 56 -19.60 -4.75 -1.00
C VAL A 56 -18.82 -4.63 0.31
N PHE A 57 -17.88 -5.54 0.54
CA PHE A 57 -17.17 -5.62 1.84
C PHE A 57 -15.93 -4.73 1.94
N ILE A 58 -15.38 -4.25 0.82
CA ILE A 58 -14.12 -3.50 0.86
C ILE A 58 -14.23 -2.17 1.63
N LEU A 59 -15.35 -1.46 1.53
CA LEU A 59 -15.52 -0.19 2.24
C LEU A 59 -15.48 -0.37 3.78
N PRO A 60 -16.28 -1.25 4.40
CA PRO A 60 -16.17 -1.49 5.83
C PRO A 60 -14.80 -2.09 6.21
N LEU A 61 -14.23 -2.96 5.38
CA LEU A 61 -12.92 -3.57 5.63
C LEU A 61 -11.82 -2.52 5.73
N VAL A 62 -11.74 -1.60 4.77
CA VAL A 62 -10.73 -0.54 4.72
C VAL A 62 -11.00 0.52 5.78
N TYR A 63 -12.20 1.08 5.82
CA TYR A 63 -12.50 2.17 6.73
C TYR A 63 -12.29 1.80 8.20
N PHE A 64 -12.90 0.70 8.66
CA PHE A 64 -12.82 0.36 10.07
C PHE A 64 -11.42 -0.07 10.50
N SER A 65 -10.66 -0.77 9.67
CA SER A 65 -9.30 -1.17 9.98
C SER A 65 -8.34 0.02 10.04
N HIS A 66 -8.34 0.88 9.03
CA HIS A 66 -7.45 2.05 8.97
C HIS A 66 -7.84 3.11 10.02
N ARG A 67 -9.15 3.32 10.26
CA ARG A 67 -9.65 4.12 11.36
C ARG A 67 -9.12 3.62 12.71
N THR A 68 -9.17 2.31 12.92
CA THR A 68 -8.70 1.71 14.17
C THR A 68 -7.19 1.89 14.31
N TYR A 69 -6.44 1.68 13.26
CA TYR A 69 -4.99 1.87 13.26
C TYR A 69 -4.58 3.33 13.50
N VAL A 70 -5.15 4.28 12.79
CA VAL A 70 -4.80 5.70 12.92
C VAL A 70 -5.20 6.29 14.28
N ARG A 71 -6.16 5.69 14.97
CA ARG A 71 -6.55 6.05 16.34
C ARG A 71 -5.47 5.77 17.38
N ILE A 72 -4.46 4.95 17.10
CA ILE A 72 -3.28 4.82 17.96
C ILE A 72 -2.63 6.18 18.14
N VAL A 73 -2.41 6.92 17.07
CA VAL A 73 -1.76 8.24 17.09
C VAL A 73 -2.78 9.35 17.36
N SER A 74 -3.87 9.41 16.58
CA SER A 74 -4.86 10.48 16.67
C SER A 74 -5.66 10.46 17.97
N GLY A 75 -5.72 9.32 18.61
CA GLY A 75 -6.41 9.11 19.89
C GLY A 75 -5.51 9.05 21.12
N ALA A 76 -4.21 9.23 20.96
CA ALA A 76 -3.26 9.24 22.05
C ALA A 76 -3.60 10.36 23.07
N PRO A 77 -3.30 10.17 24.37
CA PRO A 77 -3.39 11.23 25.36
C PRO A 77 -2.53 12.44 24.97
N ILE A 78 -2.93 13.65 25.38
CA ILE A 78 -2.21 14.89 25.04
C ILE A 78 -0.72 14.82 25.40
N ARG A 79 -0.38 14.21 26.54
CA ARG A 79 1.01 14.01 26.99
C ARG A 79 1.87 13.18 26.01
N ASP A 80 1.23 12.43 25.12
CA ASP A 80 1.87 11.55 24.14
C ASP A 80 1.76 12.10 22.71
N HIS A 81 1.22 13.31 22.52
CA HIS A 81 1.17 13.95 21.23
C HIS A 81 2.59 14.17 20.68
N GLY A 82 2.72 14.06 19.37
CA GLY A 82 3.99 14.14 18.65
C GLY A 82 4.75 12.82 18.54
N LYS A 83 4.25 11.73 19.16
CA LYS A 83 4.80 10.38 19.00
C LYS A 83 4.12 9.64 17.86
N ASP A 84 4.91 8.97 17.03
CA ASP A 84 4.43 8.13 15.95
C ASP A 84 3.87 6.78 16.46
N VAL A 85 3.37 5.96 15.54
CA VAL A 85 2.77 4.67 15.87
C VAL A 85 3.77 3.69 16.48
N LEU A 86 5.04 3.68 16.05
CA LEU A 86 6.07 2.79 16.57
C LEU A 86 6.55 3.22 17.96
N GLU A 87 6.70 4.53 18.16
CA GLU A 87 7.03 5.12 19.47
C GLU A 87 5.94 4.80 20.51
N LEU A 88 4.66 4.99 20.14
CA LEU A 88 3.52 4.66 21.00
C LEU A 88 3.43 3.15 21.27
N ALA A 89 3.60 2.32 20.25
CA ALA A 89 3.61 0.87 20.44
C ALA A 89 4.74 0.45 21.40
N THR A 90 5.95 0.98 21.21
CA THR A 90 7.09 0.68 22.10
C THR A 90 6.86 1.18 23.51
N GLN A 91 6.28 2.37 23.68
CA GLN A 91 5.98 2.93 25.00
C GLN A 91 4.97 2.08 25.77
N TYR A 92 3.92 1.62 25.12
CA TYR A 92 2.83 0.89 25.78
C TYR A 92 3.10 -0.61 25.91
N PHE A 93 3.68 -1.26 24.90
CA PHE A 93 3.95 -2.70 24.93
C PHE A 93 5.32 -3.06 25.52
N GLY A 94 6.19 -2.07 25.71
CA GLY A 94 7.58 -2.25 26.16
C GLY A 94 8.54 -2.54 25.01
N ARG A 95 9.85 -2.43 25.30
CA ARG A 95 10.92 -2.48 24.31
C ARG A 95 10.92 -3.75 23.47
N THR A 96 10.78 -4.92 24.06
CA THR A 96 10.82 -6.20 23.32
C THR A 96 9.68 -6.32 22.32
N SER A 97 8.45 -6.06 22.75
CA SER A 97 7.28 -6.05 21.86
C SER A 97 7.38 -4.93 20.81
N GLY A 98 7.93 -3.78 21.20
CA GLY A 98 8.20 -2.66 20.29
C GLY A 98 9.15 -3.05 19.15
N ILE A 99 10.23 -3.81 19.44
CA ILE A 99 11.14 -4.34 18.43
C ILE A 99 10.40 -5.28 17.47
N VAL A 100 9.58 -6.21 17.99
CA VAL A 100 8.80 -7.14 17.15
C VAL A 100 7.84 -6.37 16.25
N ILE A 101 7.08 -5.40 16.79
CA ILE A 101 6.16 -4.58 16.00
C ILE A 101 6.91 -3.77 14.94
N ALA A 102 8.07 -3.21 15.28
CA ALA A 102 8.87 -2.46 14.32
C ALA A 102 9.46 -3.36 13.21
N ILE A 103 9.85 -4.61 13.52
CA ILE A 103 10.25 -5.60 12.50
C ILE A 103 9.07 -5.91 11.57
N LEU A 104 7.88 -6.18 12.12
CA LEU A 104 6.69 -6.45 11.32
C LEU A 104 6.28 -5.25 10.47
N TYR A 105 6.42 -4.02 10.99
CA TYR A 105 6.22 -2.79 10.24
C TYR A 105 7.21 -2.68 9.06
N TRP A 106 8.48 -2.96 9.30
CA TRP A 106 9.51 -2.98 8.26
C TRP A 106 9.21 -4.05 7.21
N LEU A 107 8.76 -5.25 7.63
CA LEU A 107 8.34 -6.34 6.73
C LEU A 107 7.04 -6.05 5.98
N ALA A 108 6.21 -5.12 6.44
CA ALA A 108 5.06 -4.64 5.67
C ALA A 108 5.47 -3.62 4.58
N ILE A 109 6.58 -2.90 4.76
CA ILE A 109 6.97 -1.80 3.88
C ILE A 109 8.10 -2.20 2.92
N PHE A 110 9.20 -2.75 3.41
CA PHE A 110 10.37 -3.07 2.57
C PHE A 110 10.07 -4.06 1.44
N PRO A 111 9.36 -5.19 1.66
CA PRO A 111 8.99 -6.08 0.55
C PRO A 111 8.10 -5.39 -0.50
N THR A 112 7.34 -4.38 -0.13
CA THR A 112 6.56 -3.58 -1.10
C THR A 112 7.46 -2.79 -2.04
N VAL A 113 8.59 -2.29 -1.57
CA VAL A 113 9.63 -1.68 -2.43
C VAL A 113 10.20 -2.70 -3.44
N LEU A 114 10.38 -3.96 -3.01
CA LEU A 114 10.81 -5.04 -3.90
C LEU A 114 9.76 -5.32 -4.99
N ILE A 115 8.48 -5.36 -4.64
CA ILE A 115 7.35 -5.53 -5.58
C ILE A 115 7.37 -4.43 -6.65
N TYR A 116 7.60 -3.18 -6.28
CA TYR A 116 7.69 -2.09 -7.24
C TYR A 116 8.87 -2.24 -8.21
N GLY A 117 10.01 -2.73 -7.73
CA GLY A 117 11.17 -3.01 -8.59
C GLY A 117 10.90 -4.10 -9.63
N ILE A 118 10.20 -5.17 -9.25
CA ILE A 118 9.77 -6.21 -10.20
C ILE A 118 8.79 -5.60 -11.21
N SER A 119 7.78 -4.90 -10.69
CA SER A 119 6.69 -4.35 -11.49
C SER A 119 7.18 -3.35 -12.54
N ILE A 120 8.08 -2.41 -12.17
CA ILE A 120 8.63 -1.45 -13.12
C ILE A 120 9.50 -2.14 -14.18
N THR A 121 10.32 -3.12 -13.78
CA THR A 121 11.18 -3.87 -14.71
C THR A 121 10.35 -4.63 -15.73
N ASN A 122 9.31 -5.34 -15.30
CA ASN A 122 8.41 -6.08 -16.18
C ASN A 122 7.62 -5.13 -17.10
N SER A 123 7.14 -3.99 -16.58
CA SER A 123 6.37 -3.03 -17.37
C SER A 123 7.20 -2.34 -18.44
N VAL A 124 8.46 -2.00 -18.12
CA VAL A 124 9.38 -1.37 -19.08
C VAL A 124 9.81 -2.38 -20.17
N ASP A 125 10.09 -3.64 -19.81
CA ASP A 125 10.39 -4.68 -20.78
C ASP A 125 9.20 -4.91 -21.73
N SER A 126 8.01 -5.08 -21.17
CA SER A 126 6.77 -5.20 -21.94
C SER A 126 6.55 -4.03 -22.90
N PHE A 127 6.78 -2.79 -22.45
CA PHE A 127 6.65 -1.59 -23.28
C PHE A 127 7.66 -1.56 -24.43
N ILE A 128 8.92 -1.89 -24.17
CA ILE A 128 9.98 -1.93 -25.19
C ILE A 128 9.65 -2.97 -26.27
N VAL A 129 9.25 -4.17 -25.84
CA VAL A 129 9.01 -5.28 -26.78
C VAL A 129 7.71 -5.08 -27.54
N ASN A 130 6.61 -4.78 -26.86
CA ASN A 130 5.28 -4.83 -27.48
C ASN A 130 4.84 -3.50 -28.11
N GLN A 131 5.23 -2.33 -27.55
CA GLN A 131 4.82 -1.04 -28.08
C GLN A 131 5.88 -0.38 -28.97
N LEU A 132 7.17 -0.55 -28.63
CA LEU A 132 8.24 0.03 -29.43
C LEU A 132 8.81 -0.95 -30.46
N GLY A 133 8.44 -2.25 -30.44
CA GLY A 133 8.93 -3.28 -31.36
C GLY A 133 10.44 -3.57 -31.18
N GLY A 134 11.00 -3.21 -30.02
CA GLY A 134 12.42 -3.44 -29.70
C GLY A 134 12.67 -4.88 -29.21
N PRO A 135 13.94 -5.30 -29.14
CA PRO A 135 14.30 -6.57 -28.53
C PRO A 135 14.17 -6.50 -27.01
N SER A 136 13.87 -7.63 -26.36
CA SER A 136 13.95 -7.73 -24.89
C SER A 136 15.39 -7.46 -24.42
N ILE A 137 15.52 -6.59 -23.44
CA ILE A 137 16.81 -6.22 -22.86
C ILE A 137 17.21 -7.27 -21.83
N ASN A 138 18.52 -7.55 -21.70
CA ASN A 138 19.01 -8.41 -20.65
C ASN A 138 18.46 -7.95 -19.29
N ARG A 139 17.82 -8.88 -18.57
CA ARG A 139 17.06 -8.58 -17.35
C ARG A 139 17.90 -7.93 -16.24
N TRP A 140 19.17 -8.28 -16.11
CA TRP A 140 20.10 -7.63 -15.18
C TRP A 140 20.29 -6.15 -15.52
N VAL A 141 20.54 -5.86 -16.80
CA VAL A 141 20.73 -4.48 -17.26
C VAL A 141 19.47 -3.66 -17.02
N LEU A 142 18.31 -4.21 -17.40
CA LEU A 142 17.04 -3.52 -17.25
C LEU A 142 16.68 -3.27 -15.79
N ALA A 143 16.84 -4.27 -14.91
CA ALA A 143 16.58 -4.14 -13.48
C ALA A 143 17.52 -3.11 -12.83
N ILE A 144 18.83 -3.16 -13.14
CA ILE A 144 19.81 -2.18 -12.65
C ILE A 144 19.43 -0.75 -13.07
N LEU A 145 19.02 -0.54 -14.32
CA LEU A 145 18.61 0.77 -14.82
C LEU A 145 17.31 1.26 -14.14
N CYS A 146 16.25 0.45 -14.15
CA CYS A 146 14.97 0.84 -13.58
C CYS A 146 15.06 1.11 -12.06
N VAL A 147 15.60 0.17 -11.30
CA VAL A 147 15.76 0.30 -9.85
C VAL A 147 16.79 1.37 -9.50
N GLY A 148 17.86 1.47 -10.29
CA GLY A 148 18.92 2.47 -10.11
C GLY A 148 18.40 3.90 -10.29
N ILE A 149 17.58 4.15 -11.30
CA ILE A 149 16.92 5.47 -11.50
C ILE A 149 16.00 5.79 -10.34
N MET A 150 15.14 4.85 -9.92
CA MET A 150 14.20 5.09 -8.81
C MET A 150 14.93 5.31 -7.48
N THR A 151 15.91 4.47 -7.15
CA THR A 151 16.66 4.61 -5.90
C THR A 151 17.62 5.81 -5.93
N GLY A 152 18.28 6.04 -7.07
CA GLY A 152 19.20 7.17 -7.28
C GLY A 152 18.51 8.54 -7.19
N ALA A 153 17.22 8.61 -7.51
CA ALA A 153 16.45 9.82 -7.34
C ALA A 153 16.44 10.33 -5.88
N PHE A 154 16.58 9.45 -4.88
CA PHE A 154 16.73 9.84 -3.48
C PHE A 154 18.05 10.57 -3.18
N ALA A 155 19.08 10.37 -3.99
CA ALA A 155 20.32 11.15 -3.90
C ALA A 155 20.12 12.64 -4.20
N VAL A 156 19.07 13.01 -4.94
CA VAL A 156 18.70 14.41 -5.23
C VAL A 156 18.11 15.11 -4.00
N GLY A 157 17.46 14.36 -3.12
CA GLY A 157 16.92 14.88 -1.86
C GLY A 157 15.46 14.55 -1.62
N ARG A 158 15.08 14.46 -0.35
CA ARG A 158 13.74 14.04 0.13
C ARG A 158 12.62 14.98 -0.35
N LYS A 159 12.82 16.31 -0.31
CA LYS A 159 11.78 17.28 -0.66
C LYS A 159 11.34 17.23 -2.12
N PRO A 160 12.25 17.23 -3.13
CA PRO A 160 11.88 17.05 -4.53
C PRO A 160 11.13 15.76 -4.79
N MET A 161 11.52 14.67 -4.12
CA MET A 161 10.90 13.36 -4.27
C MET A 161 9.46 13.35 -3.78
N LEU A 162 9.19 13.89 -2.58
CA LEU A 162 7.84 14.02 -2.04
C LEU A 162 6.94 14.87 -2.94
N TRP A 163 7.47 15.99 -3.44
CA TRP A 163 6.75 16.83 -4.38
C TRP A 163 6.40 16.06 -5.67
N LEU A 164 7.38 15.36 -6.24
CA LEU A 164 7.15 14.54 -7.44
C LEU A 164 6.10 13.45 -7.22
N ALA A 165 6.18 12.73 -6.10
CA ALA A 165 5.20 11.71 -5.74
C ALA A 165 3.78 12.29 -5.67
N GLN A 166 3.60 13.48 -5.06
CA GLN A 166 2.30 14.15 -4.97
C GLN A 166 1.79 14.61 -6.34
N VAL A 167 2.66 15.17 -7.17
CA VAL A 167 2.30 15.63 -8.53
C VAL A 167 1.86 14.47 -9.40
N LEU A 168 2.49 13.30 -9.29
CA LEU A 168 2.13 12.11 -10.06
C LEU A 168 0.75 11.52 -9.70
N VAL A 169 0.22 11.80 -8.50
CA VAL A 169 -1.10 11.30 -8.07
C VAL A 169 -2.25 11.90 -8.89
N TYR A 170 -2.19 13.18 -9.24
CA TYR A 170 -3.28 13.84 -9.99
C TYR A 170 -3.47 13.26 -11.40
N PRO A 171 -2.42 13.15 -12.26
CA PRO A 171 -2.57 12.49 -13.55
C PRO A 171 -2.95 11.02 -13.40
N LEU A 172 -2.50 10.34 -12.34
CA LEU A 172 -2.85 8.95 -12.05
C LEU A 172 -4.36 8.78 -11.81
N ILE A 173 -4.98 9.61 -10.95
CA ILE A 173 -6.42 9.57 -10.70
C ILE A 173 -7.20 9.79 -12.01
N PHE A 174 -6.82 10.82 -12.76
CA PHE A 174 -7.45 11.13 -14.03
C PHE A 174 -7.31 9.98 -15.03
N ALA A 175 -6.12 9.42 -15.15
CA ALA A 175 -5.83 8.38 -16.11
C ALA A 175 -6.51 7.04 -15.76
N LEU A 176 -6.61 6.68 -14.47
CA LEU A 176 -7.39 5.53 -14.03
C LEU A 176 -8.88 5.69 -14.37
N ALA A 177 -9.45 6.88 -14.11
CA ALA A 177 -10.83 7.17 -14.46
C ALA A 177 -11.06 7.15 -15.98
N ALA A 178 -10.17 7.80 -16.75
CA ALA A 178 -10.24 7.83 -18.21
C ALA A 178 -10.12 6.41 -18.82
N THR A 179 -9.20 5.59 -18.31
CA THR A 179 -9.04 4.20 -18.74
C THR A 179 -10.29 3.38 -18.42
N SER A 180 -10.84 3.54 -17.21
CA SER A 180 -12.06 2.82 -16.79
C SER A 180 -13.25 3.16 -17.71
N ILE A 181 -13.44 4.43 -18.03
CA ILE A 181 -14.49 4.90 -18.96
C ILE A 181 -14.24 4.39 -20.37
N TYR A 182 -12.99 4.42 -20.83
CA TYR A 182 -12.59 3.93 -22.16
C TYR A 182 -12.90 2.45 -22.36
N LEU A 183 -12.86 1.66 -21.28
CA LEU A 183 -13.12 0.21 -21.34
C LEU A 183 -14.62 -0.14 -21.34
N ILE A 184 -15.54 0.78 -20.96
CA ILE A 184 -16.98 0.51 -20.87
C ILE A 184 -17.57 -0.12 -22.15
N PRO A 185 -17.25 0.33 -23.39
CA PRO A 185 -17.78 -0.29 -24.60
C PRO A 185 -17.34 -1.75 -24.85
N ARG A 186 -16.34 -2.22 -24.08
CA ARG A 186 -15.78 -3.57 -24.17
C ARG A 186 -16.25 -4.49 -23.04
N TRP A 187 -17.15 -4.02 -22.17
CA TRP A 187 -17.65 -4.83 -21.07
C TRP A 187 -18.48 -6.01 -21.56
N ASP A 188 -18.11 -7.20 -21.17
CA ASP A 188 -18.85 -8.44 -21.37
C ASP A 188 -19.24 -9.07 -20.02
N PHE A 189 -20.44 -8.77 -19.55
CA PHE A 189 -20.99 -9.36 -18.34
C PHE A 189 -21.32 -10.84 -18.50
N GLN A 190 -21.72 -11.27 -19.71
CA GLN A 190 -22.15 -12.65 -19.93
C GLN A 190 -20.97 -13.61 -19.82
N SER A 191 -19.86 -13.29 -20.45
CA SER A 191 -18.64 -14.07 -20.38
C SER A 191 -18.15 -14.23 -18.94
N PHE A 192 -18.14 -13.15 -18.16
CA PHE A 192 -17.62 -13.17 -16.78
C PHE A 192 -18.61 -13.80 -15.78
N LEU A 193 -19.91 -13.56 -15.93
CA LEU A 193 -20.95 -14.13 -15.07
C LEU A 193 -20.98 -15.67 -15.13
N HIS A 194 -20.75 -16.23 -16.33
CA HIS A 194 -20.78 -17.67 -16.57
C HIS A 194 -19.39 -18.34 -16.45
N TYR A 195 -18.38 -17.58 -16.03
CA TYR A 195 -17.07 -18.17 -15.78
C TYR A 195 -17.14 -19.15 -14.61
N ASP A 196 -16.89 -20.42 -14.92
CA ASP A 196 -16.80 -21.51 -13.96
C ASP A 196 -15.34 -21.93 -13.81
N ASN A 197 -14.82 -21.77 -12.60
CA ASN A 197 -13.47 -22.23 -12.25
C ASN A 197 -13.38 -23.75 -12.03
N GLY A 198 -14.48 -24.47 -12.25
CA GLY A 198 -14.58 -25.93 -12.07
C GLY A 198 -14.72 -26.42 -10.63
N GLU A 199 -14.78 -25.53 -9.65
CA GLU A 199 -14.84 -25.87 -8.22
C GLU A 199 -16.26 -25.71 -7.60
N GLY A 200 -17.27 -25.27 -8.39
CA GLY A 200 -18.64 -25.06 -7.94
C GLY A 200 -18.76 -24.05 -6.80
N ASP A 201 -19.75 -24.26 -5.89
CA ASP A 201 -20.01 -23.35 -4.75
C ASP A 201 -18.82 -23.26 -3.78
N PHE A 202 -18.05 -24.31 -3.64
CA PHE A 202 -16.82 -24.29 -2.84
C PHE A 202 -15.76 -23.36 -3.42
N GLY A 203 -15.69 -23.28 -4.77
CA GLY A 203 -14.80 -22.37 -5.46
C GLY A 203 -15.14 -20.90 -5.22
N ILE A 204 -16.44 -20.56 -5.11
CA ILE A 204 -16.89 -19.21 -4.73
C ILE A 204 -16.38 -18.83 -3.33
N LEU A 205 -16.59 -19.70 -2.34
CA LEU A 205 -16.11 -19.45 -0.97
C LEU A 205 -14.60 -19.32 -0.91
N LYS A 206 -13.88 -20.22 -1.57
CA LYS A 206 -12.42 -20.18 -1.69
C LYS A 206 -11.96 -18.86 -2.34
N GLY A 207 -12.58 -18.44 -3.43
CA GLY A 207 -12.29 -17.18 -4.10
C GLY A 207 -12.54 -15.95 -3.19
N ILE A 208 -13.66 -15.93 -2.44
CA ILE A 208 -13.96 -14.89 -1.45
C ILE A 208 -12.85 -14.81 -0.39
N LEU A 209 -12.36 -15.94 0.08
CA LEU A 209 -11.31 -15.96 1.09
C LEU A 209 -9.96 -15.54 0.51
N LEU A 210 -9.58 -16.07 -0.64
CA LEU A 210 -8.27 -15.83 -1.25
C LEU A 210 -8.09 -14.40 -1.79
N ILE A 211 -9.17 -13.68 -2.11
CA ILE A 211 -9.07 -12.28 -2.53
C ILE A 211 -8.75 -11.33 -1.36
N LEU A 212 -9.07 -11.70 -0.10
CA LEU A 212 -8.92 -10.82 1.06
C LEU A 212 -7.50 -10.30 1.30
N PRO A 213 -6.43 -11.12 1.24
CA PRO A 213 -5.06 -10.64 1.43
C PRO A 213 -4.65 -9.58 0.39
N VAL A 214 -5.05 -9.78 -0.88
CA VAL A 214 -4.78 -8.85 -1.98
C VAL A 214 -5.57 -7.55 -1.80
N LEU A 215 -6.82 -7.62 -1.35
CA LEU A 215 -7.62 -6.44 -1.01
C LEU A 215 -6.96 -5.62 0.11
N VAL A 216 -6.52 -6.29 1.19
CA VAL A 216 -5.85 -5.61 2.32
C VAL A 216 -4.61 -4.85 1.85
N PHE A 217 -3.80 -5.46 1.00
CA PHE A 217 -2.63 -4.80 0.44
C PHE A 217 -3.02 -3.63 -0.49
N SER A 218 -3.92 -3.89 -1.45
CA SER A 218 -4.26 -2.95 -2.53
C SER A 218 -4.93 -1.66 -2.03
N PHE A 219 -5.63 -1.74 -0.91
CA PHE A 219 -6.30 -0.58 -0.31
C PHE A 219 -5.54 0.00 0.88
N SER A 220 -4.35 -0.55 1.22
CA SER A 220 -3.59 -0.09 2.37
C SER A 220 -2.90 1.24 2.10
N HIS A 221 -3.16 2.20 2.97
CA HIS A 221 -2.44 3.47 3.07
C HIS A 221 -1.82 3.65 4.47
N MET A 222 -1.56 2.53 5.14
CA MET A 222 -1.01 2.46 6.50
C MET A 222 0.25 3.31 6.67
N ALA A 223 1.13 3.32 5.66
CA ALA A 223 2.41 4.02 5.72
C ALA A 223 2.29 5.54 5.95
N ALA A 224 1.19 6.17 5.51
CA ALA A 224 0.96 7.59 5.66
C ALA A 224 0.09 7.97 6.87
N LEU A 225 -0.60 7.00 7.49
CA LEU A 225 -1.61 7.28 8.53
C LEU A 225 -1.01 7.88 9.81
N SER A 226 0.19 7.43 10.21
CA SER A 226 0.86 7.95 11.39
C SER A 226 1.19 9.43 11.21
N GLN A 227 1.83 9.79 10.11
CA GLN A 227 2.16 11.20 9.79
C GLN A 227 0.91 12.06 9.62
N PHE A 228 -0.12 11.54 8.96
CA PHE A 228 -1.42 12.22 8.86
C PHE A 228 -1.98 12.60 10.23
N ALA A 229 -2.00 11.65 11.17
CA ALA A 229 -2.51 11.91 12.52
C ALA A 229 -1.64 12.93 13.27
N LEU A 230 -0.30 12.82 13.15
CA LEU A 230 0.65 13.76 13.76
C LEU A 230 0.43 15.19 13.26
N ASP A 231 0.23 15.39 11.96
CA ASP A 231 0.02 16.71 11.37
C ASP A 231 -1.33 17.33 11.79
N MET A 232 -2.31 16.50 12.18
CA MET A 232 -3.60 17.00 12.65
C MET A 232 -3.61 17.36 14.16
N GLN A 233 -2.72 16.78 14.97
CA GLN A 233 -2.68 17.01 16.41
C GLN A 233 -2.53 18.48 16.82
N PRO A 234 -1.63 19.30 16.23
CA PRO A 234 -1.46 20.70 16.64
C PRO A 234 -2.72 21.56 16.44
N ALA A 235 -3.50 21.27 15.38
CA ALA A 235 -4.69 22.07 15.05
C ALA A 235 -5.95 21.63 15.81
N TYR A 236 -6.07 20.33 16.15
CA TYR A 236 -7.33 19.78 16.66
C TYR A 236 -7.25 19.26 18.09
N GLY A 237 -6.06 19.09 18.68
CA GLY A 237 -5.86 18.64 20.05
C GLY A 237 -6.69 17.38 20.38
N GLU A 238 -7.54 17.43 21.40
CA GLU A 238 -8.42 16.31 21.78
C GLU A 238 -9.44 15.89 20.71
N LYS A 239 -9.76 16.79 19.77
CA LYS A 239 -10.70 16.52 18.67
C LYS A 239 -10.03 15.86 17.47
N THR A 240 -8.72 15.59 17.52
CA THR A 240 -7.93 15.01 16.43
C THR A 240 -8.55 13.71 15.94
N ALA A 241 -8.85 12.77 16.84
CA ALA A 241 -9.42 11.48 16.45
C ALA A 241 -10.72 11.62 15.64
N LYS A 242 -11.63 12.51 16.04
CA LYS A 242 -12.89 12.75 15.33
C LYS A 242 -12.66 13.34 13.94
N ARG A 243 -11.67 14.23 13.80
CA ARG A 243 -11.33 14.85 12.51
C ARG A 243 -10.69 13.86 11.58
N VAL A 244 -9.77 13.06 12.11
CA VAL A 244 -9.08 11.99 11.39
C VAL A 244 -10.06 10.92 10.92
N ASP A 245 -10.98 10.44 11.77
CA ASP A 245 -12.02 9.48 11.40
C ASP A 245 -12.86 9.96 10.20
N ARG A 246 -13.21 11.25 10.16
CA ARG A 246 -13.97 11.82 9.05
C ARG A 246 -13.15 11.89 7.75
N THR A 247 -11.90 12.29 7.86
CA THR A 247 -11.00 12.34 6.69
C THR A 247 -10.78 10.94 6.14
N GLU A 248 -10.57 9.96 7.02
CA GLU A 248 -10.41 8.56 6.66
C GLU A 248 -11.65 7.98 5.96
N MET A 249 -12.86 8.31 6.42
CA MET A 249 -14.08 7.90 5.73
C MET A 249 -14.14 8.46 4.30
N LEU A 250 -13.81 9.73 4.10
CA LEU A 250 -13.78 10.33 2.76
C LEU A 250 -12.72 9.67 1.88
N THR A 251 -11.55 9.37 2.43
CA THR A 251 -10.48 8.64 1.73
C THR A 251 -10.94 7.25 1.33
N ALA A 252 -11.54 6.49 2.26
CA ALA A 252 -12.02 5.14 2.00
C ALA A 252 -13.10 5.12 0.90
N ILE A 253 -14.07 6.05 0.94
CA ILE A 253 -15.10 6.16 -0.09
C ILE A 253 -14.48 6.47 -1.46
N LEU A 254 -13.61 7.48 -1.53
CA LEU A 254 -12.95 7.86 -2.78
C LEU A 254 -12.14 6.70 -3.35
N LEU A 255 -11.35 6.06 -2.50
CA LEU A 255 -10.50 4.93 -2.87
C LEU A 255 -11.32 3.75 -3.37
N VAL A 256 -12.39 3.38 -2.66
CA VAL A 256 -13.26 2.25 -3.05
C VAL A 256 -13.97 2.54 -4.37
N VAL A 257 -14.57 3.72 -4.52
CA VAL A 257 -15.31 4.06 -5.74
C VAL A 257 -14.39 4.02 -6.96
N PHE A 258 -13.25 4.70 -6.92
CA PHE A 258 -12.34 4.75 -8.07
C PHE A 258 -11.68 3.40 -8.34
N THR A 259 -11.21 2.71 -7.31
CA THR A 259 -10.52 1.42 -7.49
C THR A 259 -11.47 0.34 -7.95
N MET A 260 -12.65 0.22 -7.35
CA MET A 260 -13.60 -0.83 -7.77
C MET A 260 -14.17 -0.55 -9.15
N PHE A 261 -14.39 0.72 -9.52
CA PHE A 261 -14.75 1.07 -10.90
C PHE A 261 -13.66 0.65 -11.90
N PHE A 262 -12.39 0.89 -11.56
CA PHE A 262 -11.27 0.43 -12.37
C PHE A 262 -11.18 -1.10 -12.45
N VAL A 263 -11.30 -1.80 -11.32
CA VAL A 263 -11.27 -3.28 -11.27
C VAL A 263 -12.36 -3.89 -12.12
N TRP A 264 -13.62 -3.44 -11.94
CA TRP A 264 -14.74 -3.92 -12.75
C TRP A 264 -14.54 -3.64 -14.24
N SER A 265 -14.08 -2.44 -14.60
CA SER A 265 -13.81 -2.10 -16.00
C SER A 265 -12.77 -3.02 -16.62
N CYS A 266 -11.69 -3.33 -15.90
CA CYS A 266 -10.65 -4.23 -16.38
C CYS A 266 -11.16 -5.66 -16.54
N VAL A 267 -11.83 -6.19 -15.49
CA VAL A 267 -12.29 -7.58 -15.48
C VAL A 267 -13.36 -7.83 -16.55
N LEU A 268 -14.33 -6.92 -16.70
CA LEU A 268 -15.37 -7.05 -17.70
C LEU A 268 -14.86 -6.88 -19.14
N ALA A 269 -13.78 -6.12 -19.34
CA ALA A 269 -13.21 -5.88 -20.66
C ALA A 269 -12.22 -6.97 -21.12
N LEU A 270 -11.56 -7.68 -20.19
CA LEU A 270 -10.60 -8.74 -20.51
C LEU A 270 -11.17 -10.16 -20.34
N GLY A 271 -12.15 -10.32 -19.46
CA GLY A 271 -12.62 -11.64 -19.05
C GLY A 271 -11.59 -12.40 -18.21
N ALA A 272 -11.95 -13.60 -17.79
CA ALA A 272 -11.11 -14.42 -16.93
C ALA A 272 -9.83 -14.90 -17.62
N ASP A 273 -9.92 -15.27 -18.89
CA ASP A 273 -8.77 -15.77 -19.66
C ASP A 273 -7.69 -14.70 -19.81
N GLY A 274 -8.07 -13.47 -20.19
CA GLY A 274 -7.12 -12.35 -20.29
C GLY A 274 -6.50 -11.96 -18.95
N MET A 275 -7.24 -12.10 -17.84
CA MET A 275 -6.70 -11.88 -16.50
C MET A 275 -5.66 -12.92 -16.12
N ASN A 276 -5.93 -14.21 -16.41
CA ASN A 276 -5.00 -15.30 -16.15
C ASN A 276 -3.72 -15.18 -16.99
N GLU A 277 -3.84 -14.81 -18.28
CA GLU A 277 -2.68 -14.61 -19.14
C GLU A 277 -1.80 -13.45 -18.65
N ALA A 278 -2.40 -12.32 -18.23
CA ALA A 278 -1.65 -11.21 -17.63
C ALA A 278 -0.96 -11.61 -16.32
N LEU A 279 -1.60 -12.49 -15.53
CA LEU A 279 -1.04 -13.03 -14.30
C LEU A 279 0.19 -13.91 -14.56
N GLU A 280 0.12 -14.79 -15.58
CA GLU A 280 1.24 -15.63 -16.00
C GLU A 280 2.43 -14.80 -16.50
N GLN A 281 2.17 -13.70 -17.20
CA GLN A 281 3.20 -12.76 -17.65
C GLN A 281 3.79 -11.92 -16.49
N ASN A 282 3.18 -11.96 -15.31
CA ASN A 282 3.61 -11.20 -14.12
C ASN A 282 3.73 -9.68 -14.37
N ILE A 283 2.82 -9.12 -15.20
CA ILE A 283 2.76 -7.70 -15.55
C ILE A 283 1.48 -7.05 -14.99
N PRO A 284 1.48 -5.72 -14.73
CA PRO A 284 0.26 -5.00 -14.37
C PRO A 284 -0.82 -5.13 -15.43
N VAL A 285 -2.09 -5.14 -15.03
CA VAL A 285 -3.23 -5.28 -15.95
C VAL A 285 -3.21 -4.26 -17.09
N LEU A 286 -2.80 -3.01 -16.81
CA LEU A 286 -2.72 -1.99 -17.85
C LEU A 286 -1.59 -2.24 -18.84
N SER A 287 -0.46 -2.81 -18.41
CA SER A 287 0.60 -3.24 -19.33
C SER A 287 0.09 -4.33 -20.28
N TYR A 288 -0.70 -5.26 -19.77
CA TYR A 288 -1.33 -6.29 -20.60
C TYR A 288 -2.36 -5.69 -21.58
N PHE A 289 -3.20 -4.76 -21.12
CA PHE A 289 -4.12 -4.04 -22.01
C PHE A 289 -3.39 -3.33 -23.16
N ALA A 290 -2.25 -2.70 -22.89
CA ALA A 290 -1.43 -2.07 -23.92
C ALA A 290 -0.99 -3.08 -24.99
N ASN A 291 -0.72 -4.34 -24.60
CA ASN A 291 -0.26 -5.39 -25.50
C ASN A 291 -1.38 -5.93 -26.40
N VAL A 292 -2.62 -6.07 -25.87
CA VAL A 292 -3.70 -6.80 -26.56
C VAL A 292 -4.72 -5.92 -27.27
N THR A 293 -4.85 -4.64 -26.89
CA THR A 293 -5.94 -3.79 -27.44
C THR A 293 -5.66 -3.19 -28.80
N GLY A 294 -4.40 -3.11 -29.22
CA GLY A 294 -3.99 -2.59 -30.54
C GLY A 294 -4.37 -1.13 -30.81
N THR A 295 -4.80 -0.36 -29.79
CA THR A 295 -5.19 1.04 -29.96
C THR A 295 -4.08 1.98 -29.49
N PRO A 296 -3.79 3.07 -30.24
CA PRO A 296 -2.74 4.02 -29.85
C PRO A 296 -2.96 4.61 -28.44
N PHE A 297 -4.22 4.82 -28.05
CA PHE A 297 -4.54 5.33 -26.71
C PHE A 297 -4.00 4.40 -25.62
N MET A 298 -4.33 3.11 -25.66
CA MET A 298 -3.89 2.15 -24.65
C MET A 298 -2.39 1.88 -24.74
N ALA A 299 -1.83 1.80 -25.96
CA ALA A 299 -0.41 1.53 -26.18
C ALA A 299 0.51 2.54 -25.48
N TYR A 300 0.11 3.81 -25.38
CA TYR A 300 0.93 4.87 -24.79
C TYR A 300 0.43 5.35 -23.43
N MET A 301 -0.88 5.43 -23.22
CA MET A 301 -1.44 5.89 -21.95
C MET A 301 -1.23 4.88 -20.82
N ALA A 302 -1.45 3.60 -21.09
CA ALA A 302 -1.35 2.56 -20.07
C ALA A 302 0.06 2.46 -19.44
N PRO A 303 1.17 2.41 -20.21
CA PRO A 303 2.51 2.44 -19.62
C PRO A 303 2.79 3.69 -18.79
N VAL A 304 2.32 4.87 -19.21
CA VAL A 304 2.48 6.11 -18.44
C VAL A 304 1.79 6.00 -17.08
N VAL A 305 0.54 5.50 -17.07
CA VAL A 305 -0.22 5.29 -15.82
C VAL A 305 0.50 4.32 -14.89
N VAL A 306 0.97 3.19 -15.43
CA VAL A 306 1.71 2.18 -14.66
C VAL A 306 2.98 2.78 -14.06
N MET A 307 3.77 3.50 -14.86
CA MET A 307 4.99 4.14 -14.38
C MET A 307 4.69 5.18 -13.28
N CYS A 308 3.69 6.05 -13.48
CA CYS A 308 3.29 7.03 -12.47
C CYS A 308 2.86 6.36 -11.16
N ALA A 309 2.05 5.30 -11.23
CA ALA A 309 1.58 4.57 -10.06
C ALA A 309 2.73 3.90 -9.29
N ILE A 310 3.62 3.22 -10.01
CA ILE A 310 4.75 2.52 -9.39
C ILE A 310 5.74 3.51 -8.79
N ILE A 311 6.14 4.55 -9.53
CA ILE A 311 7.14 5.52 -9.09
C ILE A 311 6.65 6.31 -7.87
N SER A 312 5.40 6.82 -7.90
CA SER A 312 4.85 7.59 -6.78
C SER A 312 4.78 6.75 -5.50
N SER A 313 4.34 5.50 -5.61
CA SER A 313 4.23 4.58 -4.47
C SER A 313 5.60 4.07 -3.99
N TYR A 314 6.54 3.81 -4.90
CA TYR A 314 7.92 3.46 -4.56
C TYR A 314 8.54 4.50 -3.62
N PHE A 315 8.36 5.78 -3.95
CA PHE A 315 8.92 6.86 -3.14
C PHE A 315 8.34 6.92 -1.74
N GLY A 316 7.02 6.75 -1.60
CA GLY A 316 6.37 6.71 -0.29
C GLY A 316 6.87 5.54 0.58
N HIS A 317 6.98 4.35 0.00
CA HIS A 317 7.46 3.16 0.72
C HIS A 317 8.96 3.19 1.00
N MET A 318 9.74 3.83 0.15
CA MET A 318 11.18 4.04 0.41
C MET A 318 11.41 4.90 1.65
N LEU A 319 10.62 5.98 1.82
CA LEU A 319 10.66 6.79 3.04
C LEU A 319 10.28 5.97 4.28
N GLY A 320 9.24 5.16 4.20
CA GLY A 320 8.87 4.25 5.29
C GLY A 320 9.97 3.21 5.58
N THR A 321 10.71 2.77 4.57
CA THR A 321 11.88 1.89 4.72
C THR A 321 13.00 2.59 5.47
N GLU A 322 13.30 3.86 5.12
CA GLU A 322 14.29 4.68 5.83
C GLU A 322 13.91 4.82 7.32
N GLU A 323 12.71 5.31 7.58
CA GLU A 323 12.20 5.58 8.93
C GLU A 323 12.14 4.30 9.78
N GLY A 324 11.61 3.21 9.22
CA GLY A 324 11.52 1.93 9.91
C GLY A 324 12.90 1.32 10.19
N THR A 325 13.84 1.42 9.27
CA THR A 325 15.23 0.91 9.47
C THR A 325 15.97 1.73 10.53
N GLU A 326 15.86 3.06 10.47
CA GLU A 326 16.46 3.94 11.47
C GLU A 326 15.87 3.69 12.86
N TYR A 327 14.54 3.57 12.96
CA TYR A 327 13.85 3.26 14.21
C TYR A 327 14.32 1.92 14.79
N LEU A 328 14.35 0.86 13.98
CA LEU A 328 14.82 -0.47 14.39
C LEU A 328 16.27 -0.43 14.87
N LEU A 329 17.15 0.27 14.16
CA LEU A 329 18.55 0.38 14.55
C LEU A 329 18.68 1.07 15.90
N ARG A 330 18.00 2.20 16.10
CA ARG A 330 18.01 2.95 17.37
C ARG A 330 17.45 2.13 18.53
N LEU A 331 16.41 1.36 18.28
CA LEU A 331 15.75 0.57 19.33
C LEU A 331 16.52 -0.71 19.66
N ALA A 332 16.95 -1.46 18.64
CA ALA A 332 17.61 -2.76 18.81
C ALA A 332 19.11 -2.63 19.15
N ALA A 333 19.81 -1.69 18.50
CA ALA A 333 21.26 -1.51 18.60
C ALA A 333 21.68 -0.03 18.84
N PRO A 334 21.27 0.59 19.95
CA PRO A 334 21.49 2.02 20.21
C PRO A 334 22.96 2.44 20.11
N LYS A 335 23.88 1.63 20.65
CA LYS A 335 25.32 1.91 20.57
C LYS A 335 25.86 1.94 19.13
N LEU A 336 25.28 1.17 18.22
CA LEU A 336 25.64 1.18 16.80
C LEU A 336 25.03 2.42 16.13
N ALA A 337 23.77 2.75 16.46
CA ALA A 337 23.07 3.94 15.96
C ALA A 337 23.81 5.24 16.27
N GLU A 338 24.41 5.36 17.47
CA GLU A 338 25.21 6.52 17.87
C GLU A 338 26.54 6.68 17.10
N ARG A 339 27.08 5.58 16.57
CA ARG A 339 28.36 5.57 15.84
C ARG A 339 28.21 5.87 14.35
N ILE A 340 27.03 5.67 13.78
CA ILE A 340 26.77 5.85 12.36
C ILE A 340 26.15 7.23 12.14
N SER A 341 26.75 8.05 11.27
CA SER A 341 26.13 9.32 10.89
C SER A 341 24.82 9.06 10.15
N HIS A 342 23.82 9.95 10.32
CA HIS A 342 22.53 9.84 9.62
C HIS A 342 22.71 9.69 8.10
N ARG A 343 23.61 10.47 7.48
CA ARG A 343 23.92 10.39 6.04
C ARG A 343 24.51 9.03 5.64
N SER A 344 25.41 8.48 6.45
CA SER A 344 25.99 7.15 6.19
C SER A 344 24.94 6.06 6.30
N LEU A 345 24.04 6.16 7.28
CA LEU A 345 22.92 5.23 7.45
C LEU A 345 22.00 5.25 6.22
N LEU A 346 21.60 6.43 5.74
CA LEU A 346 20.78 6.55 4.54
C LEU A 346 21.45 5.93 3.32
N ASN A 347 22.74 6.19 3.11
CA ASN A 347 23.49 5.61 1.99
C ASN A 347 23.53 4.06 2.07
N ILE A 348 23.66 3.50 3.27
CA ILE A 348 23.63 2.04 3.49
C ILE A 348 22.21 1.50 3.15
N ILE A 349 21.16 2.19 3.61
CA ILE A 349 19.78 1.80 3.32
C ILE A 349 19.51 1.82 1.81
N TYR A 350 19.94 2.88 1.11
CA TYR A 350 19.78 2.98 -0.35
C TYR A 350 20.54 1.88 -1.09
N LEU A 351 21.76 1.58 -0.66
CA LEU A 351 22.57 0.51 -1.26
C LEU A 351 21.90 -0.86 -1.05
N ILE A 352 21.47 -1.18 0.17
CA ILE A 352 20.78 -2.44 0.49
C ILE A 352 19.48 -2.55 -0.31
N THR A 353 18.72 -1.46 -0.37
CA THR A 353 17.47 -1.42 -1.13
C THR A 353 17.72 -1.59 -2.63
N PHE A 354 18.70 -0.89 -3.19
CA PHE A 354 19.07 -1.02 -4.60
C PHE A 354 19.47 -2.46 -4.94
N VAL A 355 20.40 -3.04 -4.17
CA VAL A 355 20.89 -4.40 -4.41
C VAL A 355 19.76 -5.42 -4.21
N GLY A 356 19.04 -5.36 -3.10
CA GLY A 356 17.96 -6.29 -2.79
C GLY A 356 16.84 -6.23 -3.83
N THR A 357 16.40 -5.02 -4.20
CA THR A 357 15.36 -4.81 -5.20
C THR A 357 15.79 -5.29 -6.59
N THR A 358 17.04 -5.01 -6.98
CA THR A 358 17.60 -5.48 -8.26
C THR A 358 17.65 -7.01 -8.30
N LEU A 359 18.16 -7.67 -7.26
CA LEU A 359 18.21 -9.13 -7.19
C LEU A 359 16.81 -9.75 -7.29
N VAL A 360 15.83 -9.23 -6.55
CA VAL A 360 14.46 -9.72 -6.59
C VAL A 360 13.80 -9.42 -7.93
N ALA A 361 14.05 -8.26 -8.56
CA ALA A 361 13.56 -7.93 -9.89
C ALA A 361 14.12 -8.87 -10.97
N VAL A 362 15.38 -9.30 -10.83
CA VAL A 362 16.00 -10.30 -11.73
C VAL A 362 15.41 -11.68 -11.51
N TYR A 363 15.23 -12.10 -10.25
CA TYR A 363 14.62 -13.40 -9.91
C TYR A 363 13.14 -13.48 -10.37
N ASN A 364 12.43 -12.35 -10.38
CA ASN A 364 11.05 -12.21 -10.88
C ASN A 364 10.02 -13.12 -10.22
N PRO A 365 9.91 -13.15 -8.88
CA PRO A 365 8.87 -13.92 -8.23
C PRO A 365 7.49 -13.37 -8.56
N SER A 366 6.44 -14.16 -8.33
CA SER A 366 5.05 -13.72 -8.51
C SER A 366 4.73 -12.50 -7.66
N ILE A 367 4.39 -11.39 -8.31
CA ILE A 367 4.02 -10.14 -7.65
C ILE A 367 2.77 -10.34 -6.80
N VAL A 368 1.76 -11.04 -7.31
CA VAL A 368 0.50 -11.30 -6.59
C VAL A 368 0.73 -12.15 -5.34
N SER A 369 1.62 -13.15 -5.41
CA SER A 369 1.99 -13.93 -4.22
C SER A 369 2.67 -13.07 -3.15
N MET A 370 3.58 -12.19 -3.55
CA MET A 370 4.22 -11.24 -2.62
C MET A 370 3.21 -10.27 -2.02
N ILE A 371 2.30 -9.71 -2.83
CA ILE A 371 1.20 -8.85 -2.40
C ILE A 371 0.35 -9.56 -1.34
N SER A 372 -0.01 -10.82 -1.59
CA SER A 372 -0.83 -11.62 -0.67
C SER A 372 -0.15 -11.83 0.67
N VAL A 373 1.15 -12.16 0.68
CA VAL A 373 1.92 -12.37 1.92
C VAL A 373 2.06 -11.07 2.70
N VAL A 374 2.44 -9.98 2.04
CA VAL A 374 2.62 -8.68 2.71
C VAL A 374 1.30 -8.18 3.27
N GLY A 375 0.23 -8.18 2.48
CA GLY A 375 -1.09 -7.73 2.90
C GLY A 375 -1.72 -8.63 3.95
N GLY A 376 -1.65 -9.95 3.71
CA GLY A 376 -2.35 -10.92 4.53
C GLY A 376 -1.67 -11.30 5.84
N ILE A 377 -0.37 -11.06 5.98
CA ILE A 377 0.35 -11.33 7.23
C ILE A 377 0.73 -10.02 7.92
N PHE A 378 1.60 -9.21 7.30
CA PHE A 378 2.22 -8.08 7.99
C PHE A 378 1.25 -6.90 8.14
N VAL A 379 0.57 -6.49 7.06
CA VAL A 379 -0.42 -5.41 7.13
C VAL A 379 -1.62 -5.84 7.96
N ALA A 380 -2.11 -7.07 7.78
CA ALA A 380 -3.23 -7.59 8.57
C ALA A 380 -2.92 -7.60 10.07
N PHE A 381 -1.73 -8.06 10.48
CA PHE A 381 -1.33 -8.02 11.88
C PHE A 381 -1.30 -6.59 12.44
N LEU A 382 -0.62 -5.69 11.73
CA LEU A 382 -0.39 -4.32 12.20
C LEU A 382 -1.66 -3.46 12.23
N VAL A 383 -2.51 -3.59 11.20
CA VAL A 383 -3.67 -2.69 11.02
C VAL A 383 -4.92 -3.24 11.70
N TYR A 384 -5.04 -4.57 11.80
CA TYR A 384 -6.25 -5.21 12.33
C TYR A 384 -6.10 -5.72 13.77
N LEU A 385 -4.94 -6.29 14.14
CA LEU A 385 -4.80 -6.92 15.46
C LEU A 385 -4.19 -5.99 16.51
N VAL A 386 -3.07 -5.35 16.20
CA VAL A 386 -2.32 -4.51 17.14
C VAL A 386 -3.18 -3.38 17.74
N PRO A 387 -3.94 -2.59 16.96
CA PRO A 387 -4.73 -1.48 17.52
C PRO A 387 -5.83 -1.95 18.45
N VAL A 388 -6.57 -2.99 18.05
CA VAL A 388 -7.68 -3.54 18.86
C VAL A 388 -7.17 -4.09 20.20
N TYR A 389 -6.04 -4.82 20.15
CA TYR A 389 -5.41 -5.32 21.35
C TYR A 389 -4.95 -4.17 22.26
N MET A 390 -4.36 -3.12 21.69
CA MET A 390 -3.92 -1.91 22.38
C MET A 390 -5.09 -1.23 23.11
N PHE A 391 -6.24 -1.06 22.43
CA PHE A 391 -7.44 -0.43 23.01
C PHE A 391 -8.05 -1.24 24.16
N LYS A 392 -7.96 -2.57 24.08
CA LYS A 392 -8.46 -3.44 25.14
C LYS A 392 -7.54 -3.49 26.35
N LYS A 393 -6.23 -3.39 26.15
CA LYS A 393 -5.21 -3.60 27.19
C LYS A 393 -4.87 -2.33 27.99
N PHE A 394 -4.86 -1.15 27.34
CA PHE A 394 -4.35 0.07 27.97
C PHE A 394 -5.44 1.11 28.21
N ASP A 395 -5.53 1.61 29.45
CA ASP A 395 -6.53 2.60 29.88
C ASP A 395 -6.44 3.92 29.13
N ALA A 396 -5.24 4.27 28.63
CA ALA A 396 -5.03 5.44 27.78
C ALA A 396 -5.93 5.47 26.52
N TYR A 397 -6.37 4.28 26.07
CA TYR A 397 -7.23 4.09 24.89
C TYR A 397 -8.64 3.58 25.26
N SER A 398 -9.02 3.64 26.56
CA SER A 398 -10.31 3.14 27.07
C SER A 398 -11.54 3.70 26.33
N LYS A 399 -11.45 4.93 25.81
CA LYS A 399 -12.50 5.57 24.99
C LYS A 399 -12.86 4.81 23.72
N PHE A 400 -11.96 3.94 23.20
CA PHE A 400 -12.19 3.12 22.02
C PHE A 400 -12.47 1.65 22.34
N LYS A 401 -12.33 1.23 23.61
CA LYS A 401 -12.41 -0.17 24.05
C LYS A 401 -13.72 -0.85 23.64
N ASN A 402 -14.83 -0.12 23.76
CA ASN A 402 -16.19 -0.64 23.54
C ASN A 402 -16.75 -0.32 22.15
N ASP A 403 -15.94 0.14 21.20
CA ASP A 403 -16.38 0.30 19.82
C ASP A 403 -16.72 -1.08 19.23
N PRO A 404 -17.97 -1.35 18.81
CA PRO A 404 -18.38 -2.67 18.31
C PRO A 404 -17.63 -3.11 17.06
N TRP A 405 -17.11 -2.16 16.29
CA TRP A 405 -16.32 -2.45 15.09
C TRP A 405 -14.95 -3.06 15.41
N ASN A 406 -14.47 -2.96 16.63
CA ASN A 406 -13.24 -3.65 17.06
C ASN A 406 -13.33 -5.18 16.89
N TYR A 407 -14.51 -5.78 17.14
CA TYR A 407 -14.71 -7.23 16.94
C TYR A 407 -14.66 -7.60 15.48
N PHE A 408 -15.26 -6.78 14.60
CA PHE A 408 -15.19 -6.98 13.16
C PHE A 408 -13.74 -6.88 12.66
N VAL A 409 -13.03 -5.81 13.02
CA VAL A 409 -11.63 -5.60 12.61
C VAL A 409 -10.75 -6.76 13.09
N PHE A 410 -10.81 -7.11 14.35
CA PHE A 410 -9.99 -8.20 14.92
C PHE A 410 -10.30 -9.55 14.29
N GLY A 411 -11.59 -9.89 14.14
CA GLY A 411 -12.03 -11.13 13.51
C GLY A 411 -11.58 -11.23 12.06
N MET A 412 -11.74 -10.16 11.28
CA MET A 412 -11.26 -10.12 9.89
C MET A 412 -9.74 -10.26 9.82
N GLY A 413 -8.99 -9.62 10.72
CA GLY A 413 -7.54 -9.78 10.79
C GLY A 413 -7.12 -11.24 10.96
N ILE A 414 -7.78 -11.98 11.87
CA ILE A 414 -7.53 -13.42 12.07
C ILE A 414 -7.86 -14.22 10.81
N VAL A 415 -9.03 -13.98 10.20
CA VAL A 415 -9.45 -14.70 8.98
C VAL A 415 -8.44 -14.46 7.85
N ILE A 416 -8.05 -13.20 7.60
CA ILE A 416 -7.11 -12.84 6.54
C ILE A 416 -5.76 -13.54 6.75
N MET A 417 -5.23 -13.49 7.97
CA MET A 417 -3.94 -14.14 8.28
C MET A 417 -4.04 -15.67 8.13
N ALA A 418 -5.11 -16.29 8.64
CA ALA A 418 -5.30 -17.73 8.55
C ALA A 418 -5.41 -18.21 7.10
N VAL A 419 -6.17 -17.48 6.26
CA VAL A 419 -6.31 -17.78 4.83
C VAL A 419 -4.97 -17.59 4.10
N THR A 420 -4.21 -16.55 4.43
CA THR A 420 -2.91 -16.34 3.81
C THR A 420 -1.94 -17.47 4.13
N VAL A 421 -1.88 -17.89 5.40
CA VAL A 421 -1.04 -19.03 5.82
C VAL A 421 -1.51 -20.31 5.14
N TRP A 422 -2.84 -20.57 5.11
CA TRP A 422 -3.38 -21.74 4.43
C TRP A 422 -3.01 -21.79 2.94
N ASN A 423 -3.01 -20.65 2.25
CA ASN A 423 -2.67 -20.58 0.81
C ASN A 423 -1.16 -20.68 0.51
N MET A 424 -0.31 -20.67 1.54
CA MET A 424 1.15 -20.86 1.39
C MET A 424 1.57 -22.33 1.36
N PHE A 425 0.68 -23.24 1.81
CA PHE A 425 0.91 -24.67 1.92
C PHE A 425 -0.11 -25.48 1.11
#